data_c20c5641594841e2206b65bae315431f
#
_entry.id   c20c5641594841e2206b65bae315431f
#
_cell.length_a   1.000
_cell.length_b   1.000
_cell.length_c   1.000
_cell.angle_alpha   90.00
_cell.angle_beta   90.00
_cell.angle_gamma   90.00
#
_symmetry.space_group_name_H-M   'P 1'
#
loop_
_entity.id
_entity.type
_entity.pdbx_description
1 polymer ?
#
loop_
_entity_poly.entity_id
_entity_poly.type
_entity_poly.pdbx_seq_one_letter_code
_entity_poly.pdbx_strand_id
1 'polypeptide(L)'
;MKTILLHNPAKQDNVEAMADAMVESMRFADHLVDYPDISKAKADDGVPAEWFYKAYAGINETSELTAILQYTQQRMLFDQIGETFLGIALTEMKHYDRLGDFIAHLGHAVSKPVFSAAKVNITTESPIEAVMINLRAEQDTITSYEKLIQRIQSSNPTPTVTSTLAVQLINKIIADERVHVKLLAELAQNLDETL
;
A
#
# COMPACT_ATOMS: atom_id res chain seq x y z
N MET A 1 22.20 27.66 -39.78
CA MET A 1 22.37 27.33 -38.37
C MET A 1 21.77 25.95 -38.14
N LYS A 2 22.59 24.88 -38.06
CA LYS A 2 22.11 23.52 -37.81
C LYS A 2 21.96 23.34 -36.31
N THR A 3 20.73 23.17 -35.83
CA THR A 3 20.45 22.80 -34.45
C THR A 3 20.88 21.33 -34.28
N ILE A 4 22.01 21.12 -33.62
CA ILE A 4 22.42 19.78 -33.21
C ILE A 4 21.57 19.43 -31.98
N LEU A 5 20.55 18.59 -32.20
CA LEU A 5 19.88 17.89 -31.11
C LEU A 5 20.90 16.94 -30.50
N LEU A 6 21.46 17.30 -29.36
CA LEU A 6 22.28 16.42 -28.56
C LEU A 6 21.38 15.29 -28.06
N HIS A 7 21.46 14.16 -28.73
CA HIS A 7 20.89 12.92 -28.26
C HIS A 7 21.67 12.54 -26.97
N ASN A 8 20.99 12.60 -25.83
CA ASN A 8 21.58 12.19 -24.56
C ASN A 8 21.04 10.80 -24.20
N PRO A 9 21.79 9.71 -24.48
CA PRO A 9 21.33 8.34 -24.22
C PRO A 9 20.94 8.11 -22.77
N ALA A 10 21.65 8.70 -21.82
CA ALA A 10 21.35 8.58 -20.38
C ALA A 10 19.97 9.17 -19.97
N LYS A 11 19.40 10.08 -20.78
CA LYS A 11 18.02 10.56 -20.57
C LYS A 11 16.99 9.62 -21.15
N GLN A 12 17.29 8.93 -22.22
CA GLN A 12 16.39 7.97 -22.87
C GLN A 12 16.28 6.71 -22.02
N ASP A 13 17.39 6.19 -21.53
CA ASP A 13 17.42 5.04 -20.60
C ASP A 13 16.63 5.33 -19.32
N ASN A 14 16.66 6.57 -18.83
CA ASN A 14 15.90 6.97 -17.65
C ASN A 14 14.37 7.06 -17.92
N VAL A 15 13.96 7.46 -19.13
CA VAL A 15 12.55 7.53 -19.51
C VAL A 15 11.98 6.13 -19.74
N GLU A 16 12.73 5.24 -20.39
CA GLU A 16 12.35 3.83 -20.56
C GLU A 16 12.27 3.12 -19.21
N ALA A 17 13.24 3.27 -18.33
CA ALA A 17 13.20 2.72 -16.98
C ALA A 17 12.04 3.27 -16.12
N MET A 18 11.68 4.55 -16.30
CA MET A 18 10.50 5.12 -15.66
C MET A 18 9.19 4.56 -16.25
N ALA A 19 9.12 4.35 -17.57
CA ALA A 19 7.97 3.75 -18.22
C ALA A 19 7.79 2.29 -17.78
N ASP A 20 8.87 1.52 -17.75
CA ASP A 20 8.87 0.14 -17.27
C ASP A 20 8.46 0.06 -15.79
N ALA A 21 8.96 0.96 -14.93
CA ALA A 21 8.56 1.05 -13.55
C ALA A 21 7.09 1.44 -13.39
N MET A 22 6.54 2.30 -14.27
CA MET A 22 5.10 2.61 -14.29
C MET A 22 4.26 1.41 -14.71
N VAL A 23 4.64 0.72 -15.78
CA VAL A 23 3.95 -0.49 -16.24
C VAL A 23 4.01 -1.58 -15.16
N GLU A 24 5.17 -1.74 -14.55
CA GLU A 24 5.36 -2.71 -13.45
C GLU A 24 4.56 -2.32 -12.20
N SER A 25 4.49 -1.05 -11.84
CA SER A 25 3.64 -0.58 -10.73
C SER A 25 2.15 -0.84 -11.00
N MET A 26 1.73 -0.83 -12.26
CA MET A 26 0.37 -1.18 -12.67
C MET A 26 0.02 -2.65 -12.38
N ARG A 27 0.97 -3.56 -12.35
CA ARG A 27 0.75 -4.98 -12.00
C ARG A 27 0.40 -5.19 -10.54
N PHE A 28 0.87 -4.33 -9.66
CA PHE A 28 0.76 -4.46 -8.20
C PHE A 28 -0.35 -3.59 -7.58
N ALA A 29 -1.12 -2.89 -8.40
CA ALA A 29 -2.21 -2.04 -7.98
C ALA A 29 -3.45 -2.25 -8.84
N ASP A 30 -4.63 -1.94 -8.33
CA ASP A 30 -5.88 -1.90 -9.08
C ASP A 30 -5.92 -0.68 -10.01
N HIS A 31 -6.44 -0.85 -11.23
CA HIS A 31 -6.53 0.21 -12.24
C HIS A 31 -7.96 0.71 -12.48
N LEU A 32 -8.94 0.06 -11.87
CA LEU A 32 -10.35 0.37 -12.08
C LEU A 32 -10.84 1.42 -11.08
N VAL A 33 -10.13 1.57 -9.97
CA VAL A 33 -10.44 2.52 -8.92
C VAL A 33 -9.30 3.53 -8.79
N ASP A 34 -9.61 4.82 -8.95
CA ASP A 34 -8.64 5.90 -8.78
C ASP A 34 -8.57 6.37 -7.32
N TYR A 35 -7.41 6.91 -6.93
CA TYR A 35 -7.29 7.64 -5.67
C TYR A 35 -8.15 8.91 -5.72
N PRO A 36 -8.94 9.22 -4.67
CA PRO A 36 -9.73 10.44 -4.63
C PRO A 36 -8.83 11.69 -4.51
N ASP A 37 -9.34 12.81 -5.00
CA ASP A 37 -8.76 14.13 -4.70
C ASP A 37 -9.12 14.53 -3.26
N ILE A 38 -8.19 14.30 -2.34
CA ILE A 38 -8.37 14.56 -0.91
C ILE A 38 -8.20 16.04 -0.51
N SER A 39 -7.89 16.94 -1.45
CA SER A 39 -7.68 18.37 -1.17
C SER A 39 -8.90 19.08 -0.54
N LYS A 40 -10.08 18.48 -0.65
CA LYS A 40 -11.33 18.97 -0.09
C LYS A 40 -11.66 18.43 1.30
N ALA A 41 -10.85 17.49 1.81
CA ALA A 41 -11.03 16.99 3.18
C ALA A 41 -10.72 18.10 4.20
N LYS A 42 -11.47 18.12 5.29
CA LYS A 42 -11.37 19.18 6.31
C LYS A 42 -11.32 18.58 7.71
N ALA A 43 -10.60 19.26 8.59
CA ALA A 43 -10.69 19.00 10.02
C ALA A 43 -12.13 19.21 10.52
N ASP A 44 -12.50 18.49 11.56
CA ASP A 44 -13.81 18.61 12.25
C ASP A 44 -15.04 18.30 11.38
N ASP A 45 -14.86 17.64 10.24
CA ASP A 45 -15.94 17.25 9.31
C ASP A 45 -16.35 15.78 9.52
N GLY A 46 -16.46 15.36 10.79
CA GLY A 46 -17.03 14.07 11.19
C GLY A 46 -16.09 12.84 11.09
N VAL A 47 -14.84 13.03 10.70
CA VAL A 47 -13.85 11.95 10.56
C VAL A 47 -12.59 12.29 11.35
N PRO A 48 -12.42 11.74 12.56
CA PRO A 48 -11.22 11.94 13.36
C PRO A 48 -9.97 11.33 12.72
N ALA A 49 -8.86 12.07 12.68
CA ALA A 49 -7.59 11.62 12.10
C ALA A 49 -7.01 10.38 12.80
N GLU A 50 -7.24 10.25 14.12
CA GLU A 50 -6.76 9.12 14.91
C GLU A 50 -7.32 7.76 14.47
N TRP A 51 -8.42 7.74 13.70
CA TRP A 51 -8.95 6.50 13.15
C TRP A 51 -8.00 5.87 12.11
N PHE A 52 -7.17 6.70 11.48
CA PHE A 52 -6.22 6.28 10.44
C PHE A 52 -4.83 5.94 10.99
N TYR A 53 -4.47 6.40 12.19
CA TYR A 53 -3.13 6.17 12.74
C TYR A 53 -2.77 4.69 12.85
N LYS A 54 -3.74 3.83 13.15
CA LYS A 54 -3.50 2.39 13.26
C LYS A 54 -3.18 1.77 11.90
N ALA A 55 -3.85 2.19 10.84
CA ALA A 55 -3.57 1.75 9.47
C ALA A 55 -2.25 2.32 8.97
N TYR A 56 -2.04 3.62 9.12
CA TYR A 56 -0.85 4.32 8.67
C TYR A 56 0.44 3.76 9.25
N ALA A 57 0.59 3.75 10.56
CA ALA A 57 1.84 3.36 11.23
C ALA A 57 1.61 2.89 12.68
N GLY A 58 0.57 2.12 12.92
CA GLY A 58 0.25 1.59 14.25
C GLY A 58 1.16 0.44 14.68
N ILE A 59 1.21 0.18 15.99
CA ILE A 59 1.84 -1.02 16.54
C ILE A 59 0.92 -2.22 16.29
N ASN A 60 0.88 -2.70 15.07
CA ASN A 60 0.07 -3.85 14.68
C ASN A 60 0.61 -4.47 13.39
N GLU A 61 0.09 -5.63 13.03
CA GLU A 61 0.51 -6.43 11.87
C GLU A 61 -0.11 -5.94 10.56
N THR A 62 -1.13 -5.09 10.63
CA THR A 62 -1.90 -4.62 9.46
C THR A 62 -1.68 -3.13 9.17
N SER A 63 -0.57 -2.52 9.60
CA SER A 63 -0.24 -1.15 9.22
C SER A 63 0.65 -1.14 7.98
N GLU A 64 0.49 -0.13 7.14
CA GLU A 64 1.30 0.06 5.94
C GLU A 64 2.81 0.05 6.25
N LEU A 65 3.20 0.73 7.33
CA LEU A 65 4.62 0.72 7.74
C LEU A 65 5.13 -0.68 8.09
N THR A 66 4.31 -1.52 8.74
CA THR A 66 4.68 -2.91 9.03
C THR A 66 4.80 -3.71 7.74
N ALA A 67 3.85 -3.58 6.82
CA ALA A 67 3.86 -4.24 5.51
C ALA A 67 5.11 -3.87 4.70
N ILE A 68 5.42 -2.57 4.58
CA ILE A 68 6.63 -2.08 3.89
C ILE A 68 7.89 -2.77 4.41
N LEU A 69 8.06 -2.83 5.74
CA LEU A 69 9.23 -3.43 6.36
C LEU A 69 9.26 -4.95 6.16
N GLN A 70 8.12 -5.62 6.29
CA GLN A 70 8.00 -7.07 6.14
C GLN A 70 8.35 -7.51 4.73
N TYR A 71 7.73 -6.92 3.71
CA TYR A 71 8.03 -7.21 2.32
C TYR A 71 9.48 -6.88 1.94
N THR A 72 9.97 -5.71 2.37
CA THR A 72 11.34 -5.28 2.08
C THR A 72 12.39 -6.21 2.70
N GLN A 73 12.18 -6.74 3.89
CA GLN A 73 13.10 -7.67 4.52
C GLN A 73 13.03 -9.07 3.89
N GLN A 74 11.82 -9.61 3.70
CA GLN A 74 11.66 -10.97 3.18
C GLN A 74 12.13 -11.12 1.74
N ARG A 75 11.98 -10.08 0.89
CA ARG A 75 12.47 -10.12 -0.49
C ARG A 75 13.98 -10.33 -0.59
N MET A 76 14.75 -9.96 0.44
CA MET A 76 16.21 -10.13 0.48
C MET A 76 16.63 -11.52 0.92
N LEU A 77 15.72 -12.31 1.47
CA LEU A 77 15.99 -13.66 1.95
C LEU A 77 15.76 -14.73 0.89
N PHE A 78 14.88 -14.46 -0.08
CA PHE A 78 14.46 -15.44 -1.07
C PHE A 78 14.34 -14.80 -2.46
N ASP A 79 15.24 -15.15 -3.37
CA ASP A 79 15.26 -14.61 -4.74
C ASP A 79 13.95 -14.91 -5.51
N GLN A 80 13.33 -16.07 -5.25
CA GLN A 80 12.13 -16.54 -5.95
C GLN A 80 10.91 -15.63 -5.76
N ILE A 81 10.88 -14.85 -4.65
CA ILE A 81 9.77 -13.96 -4.32
C ILE A 81 10.16 -12.48 -4.39
N GLY A 82 11.45 -12.19 -4.63
CA GLY A 82 12.04 -10.88 -4.45
C GLY A 82 11.40 -9.78 -5.29
N GLU A 83 11.08 -10.06 -6.55
CA GLU A 83 10.44 -9.11 -7.48
C GLU A 83 9.00 -8.81 -7.06
N THR A 84 8.19 -9.83 -6.80
CA THR A 84 6.79 -9.67 -6.38
C THR A 84 6.71 -8.90 -5.05
N PHE A 85 7.55 -9.25 -4.09
CA PHE A 85 7.57 -8.58 -2.79
C PHE A 85 8.04 -7.12 -2.88
N LEU A 86 8.99 -6.82 -3.78
CA LEU A 86 9.38 -5.43 -4.02
C LEU A 86 8.22 -4.61 -4.61
N GLY A 87 7.51 -5.16 -5.59
CA GLY A 87 6.39 -4.46 -6.23
C GLY A 87 5.26 -4.17 -5.24
N ILE A 88 4.92 -5.14 -4.39
CA ILE A 88 3.94 -4.94 -3.31
C ILE A 88 4.46 -3.88 -2.32
N ALA A 89 5.71 -3.97 -1.85
CA ALA A 89 6.28 -2.98 -0.93
C ALA A 89 6.20 -1.54 -1.47
N LEU A 90 6.38 -1.34 -2.77
CA LEU A 90 6.23 -0.01 -3.40
C LEU A 90 4.78 0.48 -3.40
N THR A 91 3.82 -0.41 -3.53
CA THR A 91 2.38 -0.08 -3.41
C THR A 91 2.04 0.28 -1.96
N GLU A 92 2.55 -0.47 -0.99
CA GLU A 92 2.39 -0.15 0.44
C GLU A 92 2.99 1.21 0.82
N MET A 93 4.12 1.60 0.23
CA MET A 93 4.69 2.95 0.39
C MET A 93 3.73 4.02 -0.12
N LYS A 94 3.01 3.75 -1.21
CA LYS A 94 1.99 4.66 -1.74
C LYS A 94 0.77 4.75 -0.83
N HIS A 95 0.31 3.63 -0.27
CA HIS A 95 -0.77 3.61 0.72
C HIS A 95 -0.38 4.44 1.96
N TYR A 96 0.83 4.21 2.48
CA TYR A 96 1.39 4.97 3.59
C TYR A 96 1.40 6.47 3.33
N ASP A 97 1.88 6.89 2.15
CA ASP A 97 1.92 8.30 1.73
C ASP A 97 0.50 8.90 1.65
N ARG A 98 -0.44 8.20 1.01
CA ARG A 98 -1.83 8.65 0.85
C ARG A 98 -2.58 8.77 2.18
N LEU A 99 -2.36 7.85 3.11
CA LEU A 99 -2.93 7.94 4.45
C LEU A 99 -2.30 9.09 5.24
N GLY A 100 -1.00 9.30 5.13
CA GLY A 100 -0.28 10.42 5.74
C GLY A 100 -0.81 11.77 5.25
N ASP A 101 -0.97 11.93 3.94
CA ASP A 101 -1.55 13.12 3.32
C ASP A 101 -2.98 13.36 3.81
N PHE A 102 -3.81 12.32 3.87
CA PHE A 102 -5.18 12.45 4.36
C PHE A 102 -5.22 12.89 5.82
N ILE A 103 -4.38 12.32 6.69
CA ILE A 103 -4.23 12.73 8.09
C ILE A 103 -3.84 14.21 8.18
N ALA A 104 -2.90 14.67 7.34
CA ALA A 104 -2.47 16.08 7.29
C ALA A 104 -3.62 17.01 6.86
N HIS A 105 -4.42 16.62 5.87
CA HIS A 105 -5.60 17.41 5.43
C HIS A 105 -6.69 17.51 6.50
N LEU A 106 -6.76 16.53 7.41
CA LEU A 106 -7.62 16.61 8.59
C LEU A 106 -7.10 17.61 9.66
N GLY A 107 -6.05 18.36 9.35
CA GLY A 107 -5.46 19.37 10.25
C GLY A 107 -4.59 18.81 11.36
N HIS A 108 -4.20 17.55 11.25
CA HIS A 108 -3.33 16.89 12.22
C HIS A 108 -1.90 16.78 11.67
N ALA A 109 -0.92 17.12 12.50
CA ALA A 109 0.45 16.79 12.17
C ALA A 109 0.60 15.27 12.12
N VAL A 110 1.16 14.75 11.04
CA VAL A 110 1.53 13.35 10.96
C VAL A 110 2.55 13.11 12.08
N SER A 111 2.13 12.42 13.12
CA SER A 111 2.97 12.18 14.28
C SER A 111 4.11 11.22 13.93
N LYS A 112 5.16 11.20 14.76
CA LYS A 112 6.22 10.20 14.64
C LYS A 112 5.59 8.80 14.59
N PRO A 113 5.88 7.98 13.54
CA PRO A 113 5.36 6.63 13.45
C PRO A 113 5.68 5.83 14.70
N VAL A 114 4.67 5.17 15.25
CA VAL A 114 4.85 4.22 16.35
C VAL A 114 4.98 2.83 15.73
N PHE A 115 6.15 2.26 15.84
CA PHE A 115 6.51 1.02 15.18
C PHE A 115 7.05 0.02 16.23
N SER A 116 6.76 -1.27 16.00
CA SER A 116 7.34 -2.37 16.79
C SER A 116 7.91 -3.44 15.86
N ALA A 117 9.22 -3.66 15.92
CA ALA A 117 9.88 -4.72 15.17
C ALA A 117 9.29 -6.13 15.47
N ALA A 118 8.70 -6.34 16.64
CA ALA A 118 8.03 -7.58 17.01
C ALA A 118 6.73 -7.86 16.20
N LYS A 119 6.25 -6.87 15.45
CA LYS A 119 5.07 -7.00 14.58
C LYS A 119 5.42 -7.27 13.13
N VAL A 120 6.70 -7.16 12.77
CA VAL A 120 7.19 -7.54 11.45
C VAL A 120 7.45 -9.04 11.46
N ASN A 121 6.60 -9.79 10.79
CA ASN A 121 6.66 -11.25 10.80
C ASN A 121 7.58 -11.74 9.66
N ILE A 122 8.81 -12.08 10.02
CA ILE A 122 9.84 -12.55 9.09
C ILE A 122 10.09 -14.03 9.34
N THR A 123 10.03 -14.83 8.29
CA THR A 123 10.49 -16.21 8.30
C THR A 123 11.79 -16.36 7.52
N THR A 124 12.65 -17.30 7.94
CA THR A 124 13.85 -17.75 7.24
C THR A 124 13.74 -19.19 6.74
N GLU A 125 12.58 -19.81 6.95
CA GLU A 125 12.38 -21.25 6.69
C GLU A 125 12.24 -21.54 5.19
N SER A 126 11.32 -20.84 4.53
CA SER A 126 11.09 -21.07 3.10
C SER A 126 10.37 -19.90 2.42
N PRO A 127 10.49 -19.75 1.09
CA PRO A 127 9.76 -18.73 0.35
C PRO A 127 8.25 -18.95 0.40
N ILE A 128 7.77 -20.18 0.38
CA ILE A 128 6.33 -20.48 0.48
C ILE A 128 5.75 -20.05 1.83
N GLU A 129 6.48 -20.25 2.92
CA GLU A 129 6.04 -19.77 4.24
C GLU A 129 6.00 -18.24 4.28
N ALA A 130 6.99 -17.54 3.71
CA ALA A 130 6.98 -16.09 3.58
C ALA A 130 5.75 -15.60 2.80
N VAL A 131 5.41 -16.25 1.68
CA VAL A 131 4.21 -15.93 0.89
C VAL A 131 2.94 -16.15 1.72
N MET A 132 2.82 -17.24 2.43
CA MET A 132 1.63 -17.56 3.24
C MET A 132 1.43 -16.62 4.43
N ILE A 133 2.51 -16.15 5.04
CA ILE A 133 2.48 -15.14 6.10
C ILE A 133 1.89 -13.84 5.54
N ASN A 134 2.41 -13.37 4.40
CA ASN A 134 1.96 -12.13 3.79
C ASN A 134 0.52 -12.24 3.25
N LEU A 135 0.16 -13.35 2.63
CA LEU A 135 -1.22 -13.59 2.17
C LEU A 135 -2.25 -13.44 3.30
N ARG A 136 -1.94 -13.95 4.49
CA ARG A 136 -2.81 -13.77 5.67
C ARG A 136 -2.82 -12.32 6.13
N ALA A 137 -1.67 -11.65 6.16
CA ALA A 137 -1.58 -10.25 6.54
C ALA A 137 -2.43 -9.35 5.64
N GLU A 138 -2.40 -9.54 4.30
CA GLU A 138 -3.24 -8.80 3.37
C GLU A 138 -4.75 -9.02 3.62
N GLN A 139 -5.17 -10.26 3.86
CA GLN A 139 -6.56 -10.57 4.18
C GLN A 139 -7.03 -9.90 5.48
N ASP A 140 -6.15 -9.87 6.49
CA ASP A 140 -6.42 -9.20 7.76
C ASP A 140 -6.45 -7.67 7.59
N THR A 141 -5.60 -7.12 6.72
CA THR A 141 -5.58 -5.71 6.34
C THR A 141 -6.88 -5.30 5.66
N ILE A 142 -7.35 -6.03 4.66
CA ILE A 142 -8.67 -5.82 4.03
C ILE A 142 -9.78 -5.79 5.09
N THR A 143 -9.81 -6.80 5.97
CA THR A 143 -10.80 -6.88 7.04
C THR A 143 -10.74 -5.67 7.99
N SER A 144 -9.54 -5.18 8.29
CA SER A 144 -9.31 -3.99 9.12
C SER A 144 -9.86 -2.73 8.46
N TYR A 145 -9.62 -2.56 7.17
CA TYR A 145 -10.12 -1.44 6.37
C TYR A 145 -11.64 -1.47 6.21
N GLU A 146 -12.24 -2.63 5.98
CA GLU A 146 -13.71 -2.78 5.92
C GLU A 146 -14.37 -2.36 7.25
N LYS A 147 -13.78 -2.71 8.40
CA LYS A 147 -14.23 -2.24 9.72
C LYS A 147 -14.09 -0.72 9.88
N LEU A 148 -13.02 -0.13 9.33
CA LEU A 148 -12.82 1.31 9.34
C LEU A 148 -13.90 2.02 8.51
N ILE A 149 -14.24 1.52 7.32
CA ILE A 149 -15.36 2.03 6.50
C ILE A 149 -16.67 1.97 7.28
N GLN A 150 -16.99 0.83 7.90
CA GLN A 150 -18.21 0.66 8.71
C GLN A 150 -18.26 1.69 9.85
N ARG A 151 -17.13 1.93 10.53
CA ARG A 151 -17.02 2.94 11.59
C ARG A 151 -17.29 4.35 11.05
N ILE A 152 -16.69 4.73 9.90
CA ILE A 152 -16.91 6.04 9.28
C ILE A 152 -18.38 6.22 8.92
N GLN A 153 -18.98 5.25 8.25
CA GLN A 153 -20.39 5.31 7.81
C GLN A 153 -21.36 5.36 8.98
N SER A 154 -21.16 4.54 10.02
CA SER A 154 -22.03 4.54 11.19
C SER A 154 -21.93 5.82 12.02
N SER A 155 -20.77 6.46 12.05
CA SER A 155 -20.55 7.74 12.73
C SER A 155 -21.03 8.94 11.90
N ASN A 156 -21.25 8.76 10.60
CA ASN A 156 -21.70 9.81 9.67
C ASN A 156 -22.96 9.33 8.90
N PRO A 157 -24.12 9.23 9.55
CA PRO A 157 -25.36 8.76 8.89
C PRO A 157 -25.79 9.68 7.73
N THR A 158 -25.41 10.96 7.79
CA THR A 158 -25.46 11.87 6.65
C THR A 158 -24.00 12.09 6.20
N PRO A 159 -23.59 11.55 5.04
CA PRO A 159 -22.22 11.66 4.60
C PRO A 159 -21.77 13.11 4.41
N THR A 160 -20.60 13.45 4.95
CA THR A 160 -19.90 14.70 4.69
C THR A 160 -18.97 14.55 3.49
N VAL A 161 -18.37 15.65 3.01
CA VAL A 161 -17.35 15.59 1.98
C VAL A 161 -16.16 14.77 2.46
N THR A 162 -15.71 15.01 3.68
CA THR A 162 -14.56 14.31 4.28
C THR A 162 -14.83 12.83 4.50
N SER A 163 -16.01 12.46 5.02
CA SER A 163 -16.35 11.04 5.21
C SER A 163 -16.47 10.28 3.88
N THR A 164 -16.98 10.95 2.84
CA THR A 164 -17.05 10.38 1.49
C THR A 164 -15.65 10.13 0.93
N LEU A 165 -14.75 11.12 1.02
CA LEU A 165 -13.36 11.00 0.56
C LEU A 165 -12.59 9.94 1.34
N ALA A 166 -12.81 9.84 2.66
CA ALA A 166 -12.23 8.81 3.51
C ALA A 166 -12.61 7.40 3.03
N VAL A 167 -13.91 7.17 2.78
CA VAL A 167 -14.40 5.88 2.26
C VAL A 167 -13.85 5.59 0.87
N GLN A 168 -13.76 6.58 -0.02
CA GLN A 168 -13.17 6.40 -1.35
C GLN A 168 -11.69 6.04 -1.29
N LEU A 169 -10.90 6.73 -0.44
CA LEU A 169 -9.49 6.42 -0.22
C LEU A 169 -9.30 4.98 0.26
N ILE A 170 -10.05 4.58 1.31
CA ILE A 170 -9.94 3.23 1.86
C ILE A 170 -10.39 2.18 0.84
N ASN A 171 -11.44 2.42 0.07
CA ASN A 171 -11.87 1.49 -0.98
C ASN A 171 -10.82 1.31 -2.08
N LYS A 172 -10.07 2.39 -2.42
CA LYS A 172 -8.94 2.27 -3.35
C LYS A 172 -7.84 1.39 -2.78
N ILE A 173 -7.46 1.61 -1.53
CA ILE A 173 -6.46 0.76 -0.86
C ILE A 173 -6.93 -0.69 -0.82
N ILE A 174 -8.18 -0.97 -0.42
CA ILE A 174 -8.74 -2.33 -0.45
C ILE A 174 -8.69 -2.96 -1.86
N ALA A 175 -8.89 -2.18 -2.90
CA ALA A 175 -8.79 -2.69 -4.27
C ALA A 175 -7.35 -3.12 -4.60
N ASP A 176 -6.36 -2.35 -4.17
CA ASP A 176 -4.94 -2.70 -4.32
C ASP A 176 -4.58 -3.95 -3.49
N GLU A 177 -5.03 -4.05 -2.22
CA GLU A 177 -4.81 -5.22 -1.37
C GLU A 177 -5.38 -6.51 -1.97
N ARG A 178 -6.51 -6.43 -2.66
CA ARG A 178 -7.07 -7.58 -3.39
C ARG A 178 -6.20 -8.03 -4.55
N VAL A 179 -5.48 -7.11 -5.20
CA VAL A 179 -4.47 -7.45 -6.20
C VAL A 179 -3.30 -8.16 -5.53
N HIS A 180 -2.82 -7.68 -4.37
CA HIS A 180 -1.77 -8.33 -3.59
C HIS A 180 -2.17 -9.76 -3.19
N VAL A 181 -3.37 -9.95 -2.65
CA VAL A 181 -3.90 -11.29 -2.30
C VAL A 181 -3.87 -12.23 -3.51
N LYS A 182 -4.29 -11.77 -4.69
CA LYS A 182 -4.27 -12.57 -5.91
C LYS A 182 -2.85 -12.94 -6.33
N LEU A 183 -1.94 -11.96 -6.38
CA LEU A 183 -0.53 -12.19 -6.75
C LEU A 183 0.16 -13.16 -5.79
N LEU A 184 -0.07 -13.02 -4.49
CA LEU A 184 0.49 -13.93 -3.49
C LEU A 184 -0.08 -15.34 -3.59
N ALA A 185 -1.36 -15.48 -3.88
CA ALA A 185 -1.98 -16.79 -4.10
C ALA A 185 -1.41 -17.50 -5.35
N GLU A 186 -1.24 -16.75 -6.46
CA GLU A 186 -0.60 -17.26 -7.67
C GLU A 186 0.87 -17.64 -7.43
N LEU A 187 1.60 -16.83 -6.68
CA LEU A 187 2.99 -17.09 -6.30
C LEU A 187 3.12 -18.35 -5.42
N ALA A 188 2.20 -18.54 -4.48
CA ALA A 188 2.16 -19.74 -3.64
C ALA A 188 1.96 -21.02 -4.48
N GLN A 189 1.05 -21.00 -5.46
CA GLN A 189 0.82 -22.12 -6.37
C GLN A 189 2.08 -22.46 -7.18
N ASN A 190 2.74 -21.47 -7.75
CA ASN A 190 3.95 -21.65 -8.55
C ASN A 190 5.12 -22.21 -7.73
N LEU A 191 5.23 -21.86 -6.44
CA LEU A 191 6.26 -22.38 -5.55
C LEU A 191 5.97 -23.84 -5.14
N ASP A 192 4.71 -24.22 -4.96
CA ASP A 192 4.31 -25.58 -4.61
C ASP A 192 4.54 -26.57 -5.77
N GLU A 193 4.32 -26.13 -7.02
CA GLU A 193 4.55 -26.95 -8.22
C GLU A 193 6.05 -27.19 -8.52
N THR A 194 6.94 -26.45 -7.88
CA THR A 194 8.40 -26.59 -8.09
C THR A 194 9.11 -27.44 -7.05
N LEU A 195 8.39 -27.95 -6.04
CA LEU A 195 8.85 -28.87 -4.99
C LEU A 195 8.52 -30.32 -5.34
#